data_cb4102c312ae8e62421179fda1478dee
#
_entry.id   cb4102c312ae8e62421179fda1478dee
#
_cell.length_a   1.000
_cell.length_b   1.000
_cell.length_c   1.000
_cell.angle_alpha   90.00
_cell.angle_beta   90.00
_cell.angle_gamma   90.00
#
_symmetry.space_group_name_H-M   'P 1'
#
loop_
_entity.id
_entity.type
_entity.pdbx_description
1 polymer ?
#
loop_
_entity_poly.entity_id
_entity_poly.type
_entity_poly.pdbx_seq_one_letter_code
_entity_poly.pdbx_strand_id
1 'polypeptide(L)'
;MEFVGIDEIAKKWGLSKRSVQLLCADGRIEGATRLGRAWMIPKDAKKPVDGRTKAGRALIDRDMPLPRKTPFLYMSDLYHTPGTADEVGAGLAYHHEAQVLFEAEVAYSRGEIDKVYESANYLLSKHSGFYAVLSAGMLLAMCAIWKGDIDMWRRAKIHISEAPAKNDFDRDAMQLAISAVDIMLYNVQSFPKWFQIGCFEPLHKDSYPAAKVYYAKFLYAVAYAVATGTLKLQGTEGLYVMSSVPYTVEPLICWANEKNTVMSEIYLRLTCAAIYHNCGKDEEAIRHIDRAISLSLPDRLYGVLAEYCRVLDSLMEQRLLALDPAAWNEVKTLYKVYNAGWSTLVGEVRGKKIISALTTKQREVAKLAAFGMSNKEIAEKLGMSLSGVKQALLAITDKTGVGRNEFAAYL
;
A
#
# COMPACT_ATOMS: atom_id res chain seq x y z
N MET A 1 12.95 -19.92 -35.48
CA MET A 1 13.45 -20.44 -34.20
C MET A 1 13.22 -21.96 -34.19
N GLU A 2 14.25 -22.74 -33.90
CA GLU A 2 14.13 -24.20 -33.79
C GLU A 2 13.81 -24.54 -32.32
N PHE A 3 12.78 -25.36 -32.10
CA PHE A 3 12.34 -25.73 -30.74
C PHE A 3 12.68 -27.20 -30.48
N VAL A 4 13.07 -27.49 -29.26
CA VAL A 4 13.39 -28.84 -28.79
C VAL A 4 12.57 -29.21 -27.54
N GLY A 5 12.50 -30.50 -27.26
CA GLY A 5 11.78 -31.00 -26.09
C GLY A 5 12.62 -30.95 -24.81
N ILE A 6 11.96 -31.19 -23.67
CA ILE A 6 12.59 -31.21 -22.34
C ILE A 6 13.77 -32.18 -22.26
N ASP A 7 13.70 -33.32 -22.92
CA ASP A 7 14.71 -34.38 -22.87
C ASP A 7 16.05 -33.91 -23.44
N GLU A 8 16.01 -33.19 -24.53
CA GLU A 8 17.19 -32.65 -25.18
C GLU A 8 17.85 -31.54 -24.33
N ILE A 9 17.04 -30.63 -23.80
CA ILE A 9 17.51 -29.57 -22.92
C ILE A 9 18.06 -30.13 -21.60
N ALA A 10 17.41 -31.12 -21.01
CA ALA A 10 17.87 -31.78 -19.80
C ALA A 10 19.26 -32.40 -20.00
N LYS A 11 19.47 -33.07 -21.14
CA LYS A 11 20.77 -33.63 -21.53
C LYS A 11 21.82 -32.53 -21.79
N LYS A 12 21.43 -31.48 -22.51
CA LYS A 12 22.31 -30.32 -22.84
C LYS A 12 22.79 -29.60 -21.56
N TRP A 13 21.92 -29.47 -20.56
CA TRP A 13 22.25 -28.71 -19.34
C TRP A 13 22.70 -29.57 -18.17
N GLY A 14 22.70 -30.91 -18.29
CA GLY A 14 23.03 -31.82 -17.21
C GLY A 14 22.02 -31.74 -16.04
N LEU A 15 20.74 -31.55 -16.34
CA LEU A 15 19.66 -31.45 -15.37
C LEU A 15 18.70 -32.64 -15.50
N SER A 16 17.91 -32.92 -14.45
CA SER A 16 16.81 -33.87 -14.55
C SER A 16 15.67 -33.28 -15.40
N LYS A 17 14.90 -34.13 -16.10
CA LYS A 17 13.69 -33.72 -16.83
C LYS A 17 12.73 -32.92 -15.95
N ARG A 18 12.56 -33.35 -14.68
CA ARG A 18 11.72 -32.67 -13.69
C ARG A 18 12.23 -31.26 -13.38
N SER A 19 13.55 -31.08 -13.29
CA SER A 19 14.14 -29.75 -13.07
C SER A 19 13.89 -28.82 -14.24
N VAL A 20 14.02 -29.29 -15.48
CA VAL A 20 13.72 -28.49 -16.68
C VAL A 20 12.22 -28.17 -16.75
N GLN A 21 11.33 -29.12 -16.41
CA GLN A 21 9.89 -28.88 -16.35
C GLN A 21 9.53 -27.77 -15.36
N LEU A 22 10.16 -27.79 -14.17
CA LEU A 22 9.96 -26.73 -13.17
C LEU A 22 10.46 -25.39 -13.69
N LEU A 23 11.65 -25.34 -14.31
CA LEU A 23 12.18 -24.10 -14.90
C LEU A 23 11.27 -23.54 -16.00
N CYS A 24 10.64 -24.41 -16.80
CA CYS A 24 9.64 -23.98 -17.79
C CYS A 24 8.35 -23.47 -17.11
N ALA A 25 7.87 -24.21 -16.11
CA ALA A 25 6.67 -23.85 -15.36
C ALA A 25 6.83 -22.53 -14.59
N ASP A 26 8.05 -22.26 -14.09
CA ASP A 26 8.43 -21.05 -13.40
C ASP A 26 8.75 -19.88 -14.35
N GLY A 27 8.60 -20.05 -15.67
CA GLY A 27 8.92 -19.02 -16.67
C GLY A 27 10.40 -18.66 -16.78
N ARG A 28 11.30 -19.47 -16.19
CA ARG A 28 12.75 -19.18 -16.11
C ARG A 28 13.53 -19.52 -17.38
N ILE A 29 12.88 -20.06 -18.38
CA ILE A 29 13.46 -20.36 -19.70
C ILE A 29 12.79 -19.46 -20.72
N GLU A 30 13.54 -18.46 -21.18
CA GLU A 30 13.07 -17.49 -22.18
C GLU A 30 12.60 -18.18 -23.45
N GLY A 31 11.43 -17.81 -23.94
CA GLY A 31 10.82 -18.38 -25.16
C GLY A 31 10.26 -19.80 -25.03
N ALA A 32 10.28 -20.41 -23.82
CA ALA A 32 9.64 -21.70 -23.59
C ALA A 32 8.12 -21.56 -23.68
N THR A 33 7.48 -22.38 -24.53
CA THR A 33 6.04 -22.38 -24.75
C THR A 33 5.46 -23.77 -24.53
N ARG A 34 4.18 -23.87 -24.25
CA ARG A 34 3.49 -25.14 -24.03
C ARG A 34 2.65 -25.51 -25.26
N LEU A 35 2.94 -26.68 -25.85
CA LEU A 35 2.13 -27.24 -26.93
C LEU A 35 1.41 -28.50 -26.42
N GLY A 36 0.15 -28.39 -26.09
CA GLY A 36 -0.60 -29.45 -25.43
C GLY A 36 -0.02 -29.82 -24.06
N ARG A 37 0.48 -31.04 -23.88
CA ARG A 37 1.12 -31.53 -22.66
C ARG A 37 2.65 -31.40 -22.68
N ALA A 38 3.25 -31.03 -23.82
CA ALA A 38 4.70 -30.93 -23.99
C ALA A 38 5.20 -29.48 -23.91
N TRP A 39 6.39 -29.29 -23.34
CA TRP A 39 7.10 -28.04 -23.39
C TRP A 39 7.99 -27.99 -24.64
N MET A 40 7.90 -26.88 -25.33
CA MET A 40 8.74 -26.50 -26.48
C MET A 40 9.69 -25.41 -26.04
N ILE A 41 11.00 -25.70 -26.10
CA ILE A 41 12.05 -24.80 -25.63
C ILE A 41 12.91 -24.40 -26.82
N PRO A 42 13.25 -23.10 -26.99
CA PRO A 42 14.19 -22.69 -28.04
C PRO A 42 15.51 -23.46 -27.89
N LYS A 43 16.03 -23.99 -29.00
CA LYS A 43 17.27 -24.78 -29.02
C LYS A 43 18.50 -24.00 -28.53
N ASP A 44 18.47 -22.69 -28.74
CA ASP A 44 19.47 -21.71 -28.33
C ASP A 44 19.22 -21.14 -26.92
N ALA A 45 18.17 -21.58 -26.23
CA ALA A 45 17.89 -21.12 -24.88
C ALA A 45 19.10 -21.27 -23.96
N LYS A 46 19.34 -20.24 -23.17
CA LYS A 46 20.43 -20.24 -22.17
C LYS A 46 19.96 -20.95 -20.91
N LYS A 47 20.89 -21.72 -20.30
CA LYS A 47 20.63 -22.37 -19.01
C LYS A 47 20.42 -21.28 -17.95
N PRO A 48 19.29 -21.25 -17.23
CA PRO A 48 19.09 -20.30 -16.13
C PRO A 48 20.15 -20.45 -15.05
N VAL A 49 20.57 -19.34 -14.46
CA VAL A 49 21.58 -19.34 -13.39
C VAL A 49 21.04 -20.09 -12.18
N ASP A 50 21.81 -21.05 -11.64
CA ASP A 50 21.45 -21.77 -10.41
C ASP A 50 21.84 -20.94 -9.17
N GLY A 51 20.89 -20.19 -8.62
CA GLY A 51 21.09 -19.37 -7.42
C GLY A 51 21.39 -20.16 -6.13
N ARG A 52 21.37 -21.50 -6.16
CA ARG A 52 21.77 -22.33 -5.03
C ARG A 52 23.28 -22.50 -4.95
N THR A 53 24.02 -22.30 -6.05
CA THR A 53 25.47 -22.34 -6.06
C THR A 53 26.07 -21.00 -5.62
N LYS A 54 27.28 -21.04 -5.01
CA LYS A 54 27.99 -19.82 -4.61
C LYS A 54 28.32 -18.94 -5.83
N ALA A 55 28.70 -19.55 -6.95
CA ALA A 55 28.98 -18.86 -8.21
C ALA A 55 27.72 -18.25 -8.84
N GLY A 56 26.61 -19.01 -8.84
CA GLY A 56 25.31 -18.51 -9.32
C GLY A 56 24.78 -17.36 -8.46
N ARG A 57 24.93 -17.43 -7.15
CA ARG A 57 24.59 -16.31 -6.24
C ARG A 57 25.43 -15.07 -6.54
N ALA A 58 26.73 -15.21 -6.74
CA ALA A 58 27.61 -14.11 -7.05
C ALA A 58 27.29 -13.45 -8.41
N LEU A 59 26.83 -14.21 -9.41
CA LEU A 59 26.37 -13.67 -10.70
C LEU A 59 25.04 -12.91 -10.54
N ILE A 60 24.13 -13.47 -9.74
CA ILE A 60 22.83 -12.84 -9.43
C ILE A 60 23.05 -11.56 -8.60
N ASP A 61 23.87 -11.62 -7.54
CA ASP A 61 24.19 -10.50 -6.66
C ASP A 61 24.97 -9.35 -7.37
N ARG A 62 25.58 -9.64 -8.53
CA ARG A 62 26.39 -8.68 -9.27
C ARG A 62 25.58 -7.81 -10.23
N ASP A 63 24.53 -8.36 -10.81
CA ASP A 63 23.74 -7.66 -11.85
C ASP A 63 22.43 -7.05 -11.31
N MET A 64 21.87 -7.60 -10.25
CA MET A 64 20.78 -6.99 -9.45
C MET A 64 20.69 -7.67 -8.08
N PRO A 65 20.56 -6.90 -6.99
CA PRO A 65 20.33 -7.47 -5.67
C PRO A 65 18.91 -8.06 -5.63
N LEU A 66 18.82 -9.37 -5.91
CA LEU A 66 17.56 -10.07 -5.89
C LEU A 66 17.12 -10.36 -4.48
N PRO A 67 15.82 -10.22 -4.19
CA PRO A 67 15.29 -10.82 -2.99
C PRO A 67 15.57 -12.33 -3.08
N ARG A 68 16.33 -12.84 -2.13
CA ARG A 68 16.58 -14.29 -1.99
C ARG A 68 15.31 -15.07 -1.74
N LYS A 69 14.21 -14.34 -1.44
CA LYS A 69 12.85 -14.82 -1.24
C LYS A 69 11.91 -13.83 -1.91
N THR A 70 10.72 -14.28 -2.27
CA THR A 70 9.66 -13.38 -2.72
C THR A 70 9.48 -12.26 -1.70
N PRO A 71 9.52 -10.99 -2.12
CA PRO A 71 9.34 -9.87 -1.20
C PRO A 71 8.04 -10.02 -0.43
N PHE A 72 8.09 -9.66 0.85
CA PHE A 72 6.91 -9.63 1.67
C PHE A 72 6.25 -8.26 1.50
N LEU A 73 4.97 -8.24 1.15
CA LEU A 73 4.16 -7.07 0.93
C LEU A 73 4.52 -6.26 -0.31
N TYR A 74 3.61 -5.39 -0.69
CA TYR A 74 3.69 -4.55 -1.89
C TYR A 74 4.66 -3.36 -1.77
N MET A 75 5.28 -3.13 -0.61
CA MET A 75 6.29 -2.08 -0.43
C MET A 75 7.69 -2.62 -0.72
N SER A 76 7.92 -3.04 -1.95
CA SER A 76 9.22 -3.57 -2.36
C SER A 76 10.30 -2.50 -2.35
N ASP A 77 11.48 -2.82 -1.78
CA ASP A 77 12.67 -1.98 -1.84
C ASP A 77 13.53 -2.23 -3.10
N LEU A 78 12.98 -2.92 -4.10
CA LEU A 78 13.63 -3.13 -5.40
C LEU A 78 13.57 -1.89 -6.30
N TYR A 79 12.68 -0.96 -6.02
CA TYR A 79 12.44 0.24 -6.80
C TYR A 79 13.16 1.45 -6.17
N HIS A 80 14.33 1.79 -6.72
CA HIS A 80 15.25 2.79 -6.17
C HIS A 80 15.32 4.11 -6.94
N THR A 81 14.85 4.12 -8.17
CA THR A 81 14.95 5.29 -9.06
C THR A 81 13.57 5.59 -9.67
N PRO A 82 12.98 6.77 -9.41
CA PRO A 82 11.75 7.17 -10.08
C PRO A 82 11.88 7.16 -11.60
N GLY A 83 10.87 6.67 -12.31
CA GLY A 83 10.87 6.53 -13.77
C GLY A 83 11.37 5.19 -14.29
N THR A 84 11.74 4.24 -13.39
CA THR A 84 12.28 2.93 -13.81
C THR A 84 11.43 1.74 -13.39
N ALA A 85 10.19 1.96 -12.96
CA ALA A 85 9.34 0.89 -12.43
C ALA A 85 9.13 -0.26 -13.44
N ASP A 86 8.88 0.05 -14.70
CA ASP A 86 8.67 -0.97 -15.74
C ASP A 86 9.97 -1.73 -16.07
N GLU A 87 11.12 -1.06 -16.05
CA GLU A 87 12.44 -1.68 -16.25
C GLU A 87 12.77 -2.66 -15.12
N VAL A 88 12.49 -2.27 -13.86
CA VAL A 88 12.66 -3.13 -12.70
C VAL A 88 11.77 -4.36 -12.80
N GLY A 89 10.48 -4.19 -13.15
CA GLY A 89 9.55 -5.30 -13.36
C GLY A 89 10.04 -6.28 -14.43
N ALA A 90 10.48 -5.76 -15.59
CA ALA A 90 11.06 -6.58 -16.66
C ALA A 90 12.33 -7.31 -16.22
N GLY A 91 13.16 -6.67 -15.41
CA GLY A 91 14.38 -7.27 -14.84
C GLY A 91 14.12 -8.45 -13.91
N LEU A 92 12.92 -8.58 -13.35
CA LEU A 92 12.51 -9.69 -12.45
C LEU A 92 12.01 -10.94 -13.19
N ALA A 93 12.07 -10.98 -14.52
CA ALA A 93 11.54 -12.10 -15.35
C ALA A 93 12.11 -13.49 -14.99
N TYR A 94 13.28 -13.55 -14.34
CA TYR A 94 13.87 -14.81 -13.84
C TYR A 94 13.24 -15.32 -12.52
N HIS A 95 12.45 -14.49 -11.83
CA HIS A 95 11.71 -14.86 -10.60
C HIS A 95 10.23 -14.45 -10.74
N HIS A 96 9.48 -15.32 -11.38
CA HIS A 96 8.10 -15.03 -11.80
C HIS A 96 7.18 -14.54 -10.66
N GLU A 97 7.21 -15.16 -9.47
CA GLU A 97 6.41 -14.68 -8.33
C GLU A 97 6.78 -13.24 -7.94
N ALA A 98 8.08 -12.93 -7.85
CA ALA A 98 8.54 -11.59 -7.50
C ALA A 98 8.17 -10.58 -8.59
N GLN A 99 8.25 -10.97 -9.87
CA GLN A 99 7.81 -10.13 -10.97
C GLN A 99 6.33 -9.81 -10.88
N VAL A 100 5.46 -10.83 -10.75
CA VAL A 100 4.01 -10.63 -10.66
C VAL A 100 3.63 -9.75 -9.47
N LEU A 101 4.27 -9.95 -8.31
CA LEU A 101 4.04 -9.11 -7.13
C LEU A 101 4.49 -7.68 -7.35
N PHE A 102 5.71 -7.47 -7.86
CA PHE A 102 6.23 -6.13 -8.10
C PHE A 102 5.38 -5.37 -9.12
N GLU A 103 5.03 -6.03 -10.25
CA GLU A 103 4.15 -5.42 -11.25
C GLU A 103 2.74 -5.12 -10.69
N ALA A 104 2.23 -5.96 -9.78
CA ALA A 104 0.97 -5.70 -9.09
C ALA A 104 1.07 -4.51 -8.11
N GLU A 105 2.19 -4.34 -7.41
CA GLU A 105 2.46 -3.15 -6.59
C GLU A 105 2.47 -1.87 -7.41
N VAL A 106 3.17 -1.89 -8.53
CA VAL A 106 3.23 -0.75 -9.45
C VAL A 106 1.84 -0.46 -10.03
N ALA A 107 1.12 -1.50 -10.47
CA ALA A 107 -0.25 -1.39 -10.97
C ALA A 107 -1.20 -0.80 -9.90
N TYR A 108 -1.10 -1.26 -8.65
CA TYR A 108 -1.87 -0.66 -7.53
C TYR A 108 -1.55 0.82 -7.37
N SER A 109 -0.26 1.14 -7.36
CA SER A 109 0.21 2.51 -7.19
C SER A 109 -0.20 3.43 -8.34
N ARG A 110 -0.41 2.87 -9.53
CA ARG A 110 -1.00 3.55 -10.70
C ARG A 110 -2.53 3.66 -10.64
N GLY A 111 -3.20 2.84 -9.84
CA GLY A 111 -4.67 2.75 -9.77
C GLY A 111 -5.28 1.75 -10.77
N GLU A 112 -4.47 0.83 -11.32
CA GLU A 112 -4.87 -0.22 -12.27
C GLU A 112 -5.45 -1.44 -11.52
N ILE A 113 -6.56 -1.24 -10.81
CA ILE A 113 -7.07 -2.18 -9.80
C ILE A 113 -7.49 -3.54 -10.37
N ASP A 114 -7.97 -3.60 -11.61
CA ASP A 114 -8.35 -4.88 -12.23
C ASP A 114 -7.11 -5.75 -12.49
N LYS A 115 -5.99 -5.16 -12.93
CA LYS A 115 -4.71 -5.86 -13.09
C LYS A 115 -4.19 -6.39 -11.75
N VAL A 116 -4.31 -5.59 -10.67
CA VAL A 116 -3.95 -6.02 -9.32
C VAL A 116 -4.79 -7.21 -8.88
N TYR A 117 -6.10 -7.16 -9.13
CA TYR A 117 -7.03 -8.23 -8.80
C TYR A 117 -6.68 -9.55 -9.53
N GLU A 118 -6.39 -9.47 -10.83
CA GLU A 118 -5.97 -10.62 -11.63
C GLU A 118 -4.67 -11.23 -11.10
N SER A 119 -3.66 -10.39 -10.83
CA SER A 119 -2.37 -10.82 -10.29
C SER A 119 -2.50 -11.48 -8.92
N ALA A 120 -3.29 -10.89 -8.01
CA ALA A 120 -3.54 -11.44 -6.69
C ALA A 120 -4.22 -12.82 -6.77
N ASN A 121 -5.30 -12.96 -7.57
CA ASN A 121 -5.98 -14.24 -7.74
C ASN A 121 -5.09 -15.27 -8.41
N TYR A 122 -4.27 -14.89 -9.38
CA TYR A 122 -3.29 -15.80 -10.01
C TYR A 122 -2.36 -16.41 -8.94
N LEU A 123 -1.77 -15.60 -8.08
CA LEU A 123 -0.87 -16.06 -7.02
C LEU A 123 -1.60 -16.91 -5.97
N LEU A 124 -2.81 -16.54 -5.58
CA LEU A 124 -3.63 -17.30 -4.62
C LEU A 124 -4.12 -18.65 -5.19
N SER A 125 -4.29 -18.77 -6.51
CA SER A 125 -4.70 -20.02 -7.17
C SER A 125 -3.54 -21.00 -7.42
N LYS A 126 -2.30 -20.57 -7.27
CA LYS A 126 -1.09 -21.38 -7.45
C LYS A 126 -0.60 -21.89 -6.10
N HIS A 127 0.31 -22.86 -6.13
CA HIS A 127 1.08 -23.26 -4.96
C HIS A 127 2.24 -22.25 -4.75
N SER A 128 1.87 -20.98 -4.56
CA SER A 128 2.82 -19.88 -4.35
C SER A 128 3.52 -20.01 -2.99
N GLY A 129 4.67 -19.37 -2.85
CA GLY A 129 5.40 -19.31 -1.60
C GLY A 129 4.61 -18.57 -0.50
N PHE A 130 4.90 -18.86 0.77
CA PHE A 130 4.21 -18.27 1.91
C PHE A 130 4.09 -16.74 1.83
N TYR A 131 5.20 -16.05 1.57
CA TYR A 131 5.20 -14.58 1.47
C TYR A 131 4.45 -14.06 0.24
N ALA A 132 4.43 -14.82 -0.85
CA ALA A 132 3.63 -14.46 -2.02
C ALA A 132 2.13 -14.55 -1.72
N VAL A 133 1.69 -15.55 -0.96
CA VAL A 133 0.30 -15.68 -0.50
C VAL A 133 -0.09 -14.52 0.41
N LEU A 134 0.77 -14.13 1.36
CA LEU A 134 0.51 -12.98 2.22
C LEU A 134 0.37 -11.68 1.41
N SER A 135 1.31 -11.43 0.50
CA SER A 135 1.29 -10.23 -0.36
C SER A 135 0.07 -10.20 -1.27
N ALA A 136 -0.26 -11.34 -1.89
CA ALA A 136 -1.44 -11.47 -2.74
C ALA A 136 -2.75 -11.27 -1.94
N GLY A 137 -2.82 -11.80 -0.72
CA GLY A 137 -3.95 -11.56 0.19
C GLY A 137 -4.10 -10.08 0.55
N MET A 138 -3.00 -9.38 0.80
CA MET A 138 -3.03 -7.94 1.06
C MET A 138 -3.46 -7.14 -0.18
N LEU A 139 -2.92 -7.45 -1.36
CA LEU A 139 -3.34 -6.82 -2.61
C LEU A 139 -4.83 -7.05 -2.88
N LEU A 140 -5.35 -8.26 -2.60
CA LEU A 140 -6.78 -8.55 -2.70
C LEU A 140 -7.62 -7.70 -1.73
N ALA A 141 -7.15 -7.51 -0.49
CA ALA A 141 -7.81 -6.62 0.47
C ALA A 141 -7.82 -5.15 -0.01
N MET A 142 -6.73 -4.72 -0.65
CA MET A 142 -6.64 -3.38 -1.23
C MET A 142 -7.60 -3.21 -2.41
N CYS A 143 -7.73 -4.23 -3.28
CA CYS A 143 -8.76 -4.25 -4.34
C CYS A 143 -10.18 -4.16 -3.74
N ALA A 144 -10.43 -4.86 -2.63
CA ALA A 144 -11.72 -4.81 -1.94
C ALA A 144 -12.07 -3.40 -1.46
N ILE A 145 -11.07 -2.64 -1.00
CA ILE A 145 -11.26 -1.23 -0.60
C ILE A 145 -11.70 -0.38 -1.81
N TRP A 146 -11.00 -0.49 -2.94
CA TRP A 146 -11.35 0.27 -4.14
C TRP A 146 -12.73 -0.09 -4.69
N LYS A 147 -13.12 -1.36 -4.60
CA LYS A 147 -14.41 -1.88 -5.11
C LYS A 147 -15.54 -1.78 -4.08
N GLY A 148 -15.25 -1.49 -2.81
CA GLY A 148 -16.25 -1.52 -1.72
C GLY A 148 -16.82 -2.91 -1.47
N ASP A 149 -16.04 -3.98 -1.71
CA ASP A 149 -16.50 -5.37 -1.69
C ASP A 149 -16.09 -6.05 -0.37
N ILE A 150 -17.09 -6.22 0.51
CA ILE A 150 -16.89 -6.84 1.84
C ILE A 150 -16.55 -8.34 1.75
N ASP A 151 -17.08 -9.05 0.77
CA ASP A 151 -16.82 -10.47 0.65
C ASP A 151 -15.41 -10.73 0.10
N MET A 152 -14.94 -9.89 -0.80
CA MET A 152 -13.53 -9.88 -1.23
C MET A 152 -12.60 -9.56 -0.06
N TRP A 153 -12.94 -8.57 0.78
CA TRP A 153 -12.22 -8.24 2.01
C TRP A 153 -12.12 -9.41 2.97
N ARG A 154 -13.24 -10.10 3.24
CA ARG A 154 -13.27 -11.29 4.10
C ARG A 154 -12.41 -12.42 3.54
N ARG A 155 -12.54 -12.70 2.24
CA ARG A 155 -11.71 -13.71 1.55
C ARG A 155 -10.22 -13.39 1.65
N ALA A 156 -9.83 -12.13 1.45
CA ALA A 156 -8.45 -11.70 1.59
C ALA A 156 -7.89 -12.01 2.98
N LYS A 157 -8.64 -11.70 4.05
CA LYS A 157 -8.24 -12.02 5.44
C LYS A 157 -8.14 -13.52 5.69
N ILE A 158 -9.04 -14.33 5.11
CA ILE A 158 -8.97 -15.79 5.19
C ILE A 158 -7.68 -16.30 4.55
N HIS A 159 -7.36 -15.89 3.32
CA HIS A 159 -6.13 -16.29 2.65
C HIS A 159 -4.87 -15.93 3.45
N ILE A 160 -4.84 -14.76 4.08
CA ILE A 160 -3.72 -14.37 4.94
C ILE A 160 -3.64 -15.26 6.18
N SER A 161 -4.77 -15.48 6.88
CA SER A 161 -4.79 -16.23 8.15
C SER A 161 -4.56 -17.73 7.99
N GLU A 162 -4.87 -18.30 6.83
CA GLU A 162 -4.69 -19.72 6.50
C GLU A 162 -3.37 -20.01 5.79
N ALA A 163 -2.54 -18.99 5.53
CA ALA A 163 -1.23 -19.18 4.93
C ALA A 163 -0.35 -20.13 5.79
N PRO A 164 0.35 -21.10 5.18
CA PRO A 164 1.04 -22.16 5.92
C PRO A 164 2.34 -21.66 6.58
N ALA A 165 2.21 -20.99 7.73
CA ALA A 165 3.33 -20.53 8.53
C ALA A 165 4.13 -21.71 9.11
N LYS A 166 5.47 -21.72 8.93
CA LYS A 166 6.37 -22.81 9.34
C LYS A 166 7.17 -22.49 10.59
N ASN A 167 7.32 -21.23 10.94
CA ASN A 167 8.17 -20.76 12.04
C ASN A 167 7.59 -19.47 12.64
N ASP A 168 8.24 -18.91 13.66
CA ASP A 168 7.80 -17.71 14.34
C ASP A 168 7.86 -16.48 13.44
N PHE A 169 8.90 -16.34 12.61
CA PHE A 169 8.99 -15.24 11.63
C PHE A 169 7.81 -15.23 10.65
N ASP A 170 7.37 -16.42 10.20
CA ASP A 170 6.22 -16.54 9.32
C ASP A 170 4.93 -16.11 10.07
N ARG A 171 4.76 -16.50 11.33
CA ARG A 171 3.63 -16.12 12.17
C ARG A 171 3.59 -14.60 12.41
N ASP A 172 4.72 -13.99 12.70
CA ASP A 172 4.81 -12.54 12.90
C ASP A 172 4.57 -11.77 11.59
N ALA A 173 5.05 -12.28 10.46
CA ALA A 173 4.75 -11.72 9.14
C ALA A 173 3.24 -11.79 8.83
N MET A 174 2.57 -12.89 9.16
CA MET A 174 1.11 -13.02 9.02
C MET A 174 0.38 -12.01 9.91
N GLN A 175 0.81 -11.83 11.16
CA GLN A 175 0.24 -10.83 12.05
C GLN A 175 0.41 -9.41 11.50
N LEU A 176 1.59 -9.10 10.92
CA LEU A 176 1.81 -7.82 10.24
C LEU A 176 0.84 -7.64 9.07
N ALA A 177 0.65 -8.66 8.23
CA ALA A 177 -0.26 -8.58 7.08
C ALA A 177 -1.71 -8.32 7.52
N ILE A 178 -2.20 -9.05 8.53
CA ILE A 178 -3.55 -8.83 9.11
C ILE A 178 -3.66 -7.42 9.68
N SER A 179 -2.65 -6.97 10.45
CA SER A 179 -2.61 -5.64 11.03
C SER A 179 -2.62 -4.55 9.96
N ALA A 180 -1.85 -4.74 8.90
CA ALA A 180 -1.78 -3.80 7.78
C ALA A 180 -3.13 -3.66 7.06
N VAL A 181 -3.83 -4.78 6.85
CA VAL A 181 -5.18 -4.79 6.28
C VAL A 181 -6.15 -4.02 7.20
N ASP A 182 -6.12 -4.27 8.51
CA ASP A 182 -7.00 -3.57 9.46
C ASP A 182 -6.71 -2.06 9.57
N ILE A 183 -5.43 -1.64 9.49
CA ILE A 183 -5.04 -0.22 9.50
C ILE A 183 -5.65 0.56 8.32
N MET A 184 -5.79 -0.07 7.15
CA MET A 184 -6.36 0.59 5.97
C MET A 184 -7.81 1.08 6.20
N LEU A 185 -8.52 0.46 7.16
CA LEU A 185 -9.88 0.86 7.58
C LEU A 185 -9.88 1.56 8.95
N TYR A 186 -8.71 2.03 9.42
CA TYR A 186 -8.54 2.64 10.76
C TYR A 186 -9.03 1.76 11.91
N ASN A 187 -9.00 0.44 11.73
CA ASN A 187 -9.24 -0.50 12.83
C ASN A 187 -7.91 -0.72 13.57
N VAL A 188 -7.82 -0.24 14.81
CA VAL A 188 -6.57 -0.26 15.60
C VAL A 188 -6.66 -1.17 16.83
N GLN A 189 -7.60 -2.13 16.85
CA GLN A 189 -7.94 -2.86 18.09
C GLN A 189 -7.05 -4.07 18.39
N SER A 190 -6.41 -4.68 17.40
CA SER A 190 -5.75 -5.98 17.58
C SER A 190 -4.38 -6.04 16.91
N PHE A 191 -3.41 -5.35 17.51
CA PHE A 191 -2.03 -5.35 17.00
C PHE A 191 -1.08 -6.08 17.95
N PRO A 192 -0.07 -6.81 17.45
CA PRO A 192 0.95 -7.41 18.29
C PRO A 192 1.73 -6.32 19.05
N LYS A 193 2.11 -6.62 20.29
CA LYS A 193 2.81 -5.65 21.15
C LYS A 193 4.09 -5.12 20.51
N TRP A 194 4.86 -5.99 19.85
CA TRP A 194 6.09 -5.60 19.17
C TRP A 194 5.85 -4.55 18.09
N PHE A 195 4.71 -4.67 17.37
CA PHE A 195 4.35 -3.67 16.36
C PHE A 195 3.92 -2.34 16.99
N GLN A 196 3.11 -2.37 18.06
CA GLN A 196 2.64 -1.16 18.74
C GLN A 196 3.79 -0.28 19.25
N ILE A 197 4.92 -0.88 19.66
CA ILE A 197 6.10 -0.17 20.16
C ILE A 197 7.16 0.11 19.09
N GLY A 198 6.91 -0.26 17.83
CA GLY A 198 7.83 -0.07 16.71
C GLY A 198 9.07 -0.96 16.75
N CYS A 199 9.01 -2.11 17.42
CA CYS A 199 10.06 -3.12 17.43
C CYS A 199 9.82 -4.11 16.29
N PHE A 200 10.71 -4.18 15.30
CA PHE A 200 10.55 -5.06 14.13
C PHE A 200 11.45 -6.29 14.16
N GLU A 201 12.17 -6.52 15.25
CA GLU A 201 13.06 -7.71 15.43
C GLU A 201 12.36 -9.05 15.16
N PRO A 202 11.06 -9.25 15.50
CA PRO A 202 10.35 -10.48 15.17
C PRO A 202 10.17 -10.74 13.67
N LEU A 203 10.41 -9.76 12.81
CA LEU A 203 10.25 -9.87 11.38
C LEU A 203 11.58 -10.17 10.66
N HIS A 204 11.48 -10.80 9.50
CA HIS A 204 12.62 -10.87 8.59
C HIS A 204 12.92 -9.46 8.05
N LYS A 205 14.21 -9.14 7.85
CA LYS A 205 14.66 -7.79 7.44
C LYS A 205 14.04 -7.31 6.14
N ASP A 206 13.72 -8.21 5.23
CA ASP A 206 13.05 -7.90 3.95
C ASP A 206 11.63 -7.34 4.14
N SER A 207 11.03 -7.54 5.32
CA SER A 207 9.72 -6.99 5.68
C SER A 207 9.77 -5.61 6.33
N TYR A 208 10.97 -5.10 6.65
CA TYR A 208 11.13 -3.83 7.37
C TYR A 208 10.60 -2.62 6.59
N PRO A 209 10.76 -2.50 5.26
CA PRO A 209 10.19 -1.39 4.51
C PRO A 209 8.67 -1.28 4.71
N ALA A 210 7.96 -2.38 4.49
CA ALA A 210 6.52 -2.45 4.70
C ALA A 210 6.13 -2.23 6.18
N ALA A 211 6.83 -2.87 7.11
CA ALA A 211 6.56 -2.73 8.55
C ALA A 211 6.65 -1.25 9.00
N LYS A 212 7.65 -0.51 8.52
CA LYS A 212 7.83 0.91 8.84
C LYS A 212 6.72 1.77 8.27
N VAL A 213 6.30 1.53 7.03
CA VAL A 213 5.19 2.25 6.40
C VAL A 213 3.89 2.01 7.16
N TYR A 214 3.56 0.74 7.45
CA TYR A 214 2.35 0.42 8.19
C TYR A 214 2.40 0.89 9.64
N TYR A 215 3.57 0.93 10.25
CA TYR A 215 3.75 1.52 11.58
C TYR A 215 3.45 3.02 11.58
N ALA A 216 3.92 3.77 10.60
CA ALA A 216 3.56 5.17 10.46
C ALA A 216 2.05 5.37 10.26
N LYS A 217 1.41 4.56 9.40
CA LYS A 217 -0.05 4.56 9.22
C LYS A 217 -0.79 4.21 10.53
N PHE A 218 -0.27 3.26 11.32
CA PHE A 218 -0.82 2.91 12.63
C PHE A 218 -0.74 4.08 13.61
N LEU A 219 0.40 4.73 13.72
CA LEU A 219 0.56 5.90 14.59
C LEU A 219 -0.40 7.02 14.21
N TYR A 220 -0.54 7.27 12.91
CA TYR A 220 -1.54 8.22 12.39
C TYR A 220 -2.97 7.82 12.78
N ALA A 221 -3.35 6.56 12.55
CA ALA A 221 -4.70 6.06 12.84
C ALA A 221 -5.03 6.13 14.35
N VAL A 222 -4.09 5.77 15.22
CA VAL A 222 -4.23 5.89 16.67
C VAL A 222 -4.37 7.36 17.07
N ALA A 223 -3.46 8.23 16.61
CA ALA A 223 -3.51 9.65 16.93
C ALA A 223 -4.80 10.31 16.43
N TYR A 224 -5.27 9.93 15.24
CA TYR A 224 -6.54 10.39 14.69
C TYR A 224 -7.72 9.92 15.55
N ALA A 225 -7.74 8.64 15.96
CA ALA A 225 -8.79 8.09 16.82
C ALA A 225 -8.83 8.78 18.20
N VAL A 226 -7.66 9.14 18.76
CA VAL A 226 -7.58 9.88 20.02
C VAL A 226 -8.04 11.34 19.82
N ALA A 227 -7.57 12.01 18.78
CA ALA A 227 -7.93 13.41 18.49
C ALA A 227 -9.43 13.58 18.23
N THR A 228 -10.08 12.58 17.62
CA THR A 228 -11.54 12.58 17.36
C THR A 228 -12.35 12.01 18.50
N GLY A 229 -11.73 11.57 19.60
CA GLY A 229 -12.42 11.02 20.78
C GLY A 229 -12.98 9.60 20.56
N THR A 230 -12.69 8.94 19.44
CA THR A 230 -13.09 7.55 19.18
C THR A 230 -12.26 6.53 19.97
N LEU A 231 -11.06 6.92 20.37
CA LEU A 231 -10.20 6.20 21.31
C LEU A 231 -9.88 7.11 22.50
N LYS A 232 -10.18 6.66 23.73
CA LYS A 232 -9.87 7.42 24.95
C LYS A 232 -8.57 6.92 25.56
N LEU A 233 -7.57 7.80 25.63
CA LEU A 233 -6.36 7.60 26.43
C LEU A 233 -6.46 8.48 27.68
N GLN A 234 -6.28 7.89 28.88
CA GLN A 234 -6.36 8.63 30.12
C GLN A 234 -5.25 9.71 30.19
N GLY A 235 -5.64 10.94 30.50
CA GLY A 235 -4.71 12.03 30.76
C GLY A 235 -4.02 12.64 29.54
N THR A 236 -4.48 12.35 28.31
CA THR A 236 -3.81 12.81 27.10
C THR A 236 -4.77 13.59 26.18
N GLU A 237 -4.38 14.81 25.80
CA GLU A 237 -5.11 15.58 24.79
C GLU A 237 -4.81 15.06 23.37
N GLY A 238 -5.85 14.84 22.58
CA GLY A 238 -5.75 14.22 21.27
C GLY A 238 -4.84 14.94 20.27
N LEU A 239 -4.86 16.29 20.25
CA LEU A 239 -3.97 17.09 19.41
C LEU A 239 -2.51 16.99 19.82
N TYR A 240 -2.23 16.81 21.12
CA TYR A 240 -0.86 16.59 21.61
C TYR A 240 -0.30 15.27 21.10
N VAL A 241 -1.10 14.20 21.13
CA VAL A 241 -0.69 12.90 20.55
C VAL A 241 -0.40 13.06 19.06
N MET A 242 -1.28 13.70 18.30
CA MET A 242 -1.08 13.92 16.87
C MET A 242 0.21 14.70 16.59
N SER A 243 0.48 15.77 17.33
CA SER A 243 1.66 16.63 17.14
C SER A 243 2.99 15.94 17.49
N SER A 244 2.95 14.87 18.27
CA SER A 244 4.15 14.11 18.66
C SER A 244 4.56 13.05 17.63
N VAL A 245 3.63 12.59 16.80
CA VAL A 245 3.87 11.51 15.82
C VAL A 245 4.97 11.84 14.80
N PRO A 246 5.13 13.07 14.28
CA PRO A 246 6.21 13.40 13.35
C PRO A 246 7.60 13.04 13.86
N TYR A 247 7.87 13.19 15.15
CA TYR A 247 9.16 12.83 15.74
C TYR A 247 9.51 11.34 15.59
N THR A 248 8.52 10.49 15.39
CA THR A 248 8.74 9.06 15.11
C THR A 248 8.74 8.77 13.61
N VAL A 249 7.92 9.47 12.80
CA VAL A 249 7.77 9.19 11.37
C VAL A 249 8.91 9.81 10.54
N GLU A 250 9.39 10.99 10.86
CA GLU A 250 10.48 11.64 10.11
C GLU A 250 11.78 10.82 10.08
N PRO A 251 12.25 10.20 11.18
CA PRO A 251 13.38 9.28 11.13
C PRO A 251 13.17 8.09 10.17
N LEU A 252 11.91 7.63 9.99
CA LEU A 252 11.59 6.58 9.00
C LEU A 252 11.71 7.11 7.57
N ILE A 253 11.37 8.38 7.34
CA ILE A 253 11.55 9.04 6.04
C ILE A 253 13.05 9.19 5.73
N CYS A 254 13.87 9.61 6.72
CA CYS A 254 15.31 9.68 6.56
C CYS A 254 15.89 8.31 6.16
N TRP A 255 15.47 7.25 6.86
CA TRP A 255 15.87 5.89 6.53
C TRP A 255 15.48 5.50 5.10
N ALA A 256 14.23 5.79 4.66
CA ALA A 256 13.78 5.47 3.32
C ALA A 256 14.57 6.21 2.24
N ASN A 257 14.90 7.47 2.50
CA ASN A 257 15.71 8.30 1.61
C ASN A 257 17.16 7.78 1.53
N GLU A 258 17.81 7.47 2.65
CA GLU A 258 19.16 6.88 2.67
C GLU A 258 19.25 5.55 1.93
N LYS A 259 18.18 4.77 1.93
CA LYS A 259 18.08 3.48 1.23
C LYS A 259 17.57 3.62 -0.20
N ASN A 260 17.16 4.81 -0.63
CA ASN A 260 16.50 5.07 -1.91
C ASN A 260 15.29 4.17 -2.15
N THR A 261 14.49 3.87 -1.11
CA THR A 261 13.28 3.05 -1.24
C THR A 261 12.10 3.94 -1.61
N VAL A 262 11.89 4.13 -2.92
CA VAL A 262 10.95 5.11 -3.48
C VAL A 262 9.51 4.91 -2.95
N MET A 263 8.99 3.67 -3.00
CA MET A 263 7.62 3.40 -2.54
C MET A 263 7.44 3.69 -1.06
N SER A 264 8.38 3.24 -0.23
CA SER A 264 8.35 3.51 1.22
C SER A 264 8.44 5.01 1.49
N GLU A 265 9.32 5.75 0.78
CA GLU A 265 9.44 7.20 0.93
C GLU A 265 8.13 7.92 0.60
N ILE A 266 7.47 7.57 -0.51
CA ILE A 266 6.18 8.17 -0.90
C ILE A 266 5.14 7.99 0.21
N TYR A 267 4.92 6.77 0.67
CA TYR A 267 3.90 6.49 1.70
C TYR A 267 4.21 7.14 3.05
N LEU A 268 5.47 7.13 3.48
CA LEU A 268 5.91 7.77 4.73
C LEU A 268 5.71 9.29 4.67
N ARG A 269 6.06 9.92 3.54
CA ARG A 269 5.87 11.36 3.34
C ARG A 269 4.41 11.75 3.32
N LEU A 270 3.57 11.01 2.59
CA LEU A 270 2.12 11.29 2.55
C LEU A 270 1.47 11.10 3.92
N THR A 271 1.89 10.07 4.68
CA THR A 271 1.42 9.88 6.06
C THR A 271 1.87 11.03 6.97
N CYS A 272 3.13 11.45 6.87
CA CYS A 272 3.66 12.57 7.65
C CYS A 272 2.94 13.89 7.28
N ALA A 273 2.69 14.13 5.99
CA ALA A 273 1.91 15.25 5.51
C ALA A 273 0.50 15.29 6.11
N ALA A 274 -0.19 14.13 6.16
CA ALA A 274 -1.51 14.03 6.77
C ALA A 274 -1.48 14.39 8.28
N ILE A 275 -0.42 14.01 8.98
CA ILE A 275 -0.23 14.35 10.40
C ILE A 275 -0.05 15.87 10.55
N TYR A 276 0.87 16.47 9.80
CA TYR A 276 1.12 17.91 9.85
C TYR A 276 -0.12 18.72 9.48
N HIS A 277 -0.83 18.31 8.42
CA HIS A 277 -2.06 18.95 8.00
C HIS A 277 -3.13 18.92 9.11
N ASN A 278 -3.30 17.79 9.79
CA ASN A 278 -4.23 17.68 10.93
C ASN A 278 -3.82 18.55 12.13
N CYS A 279 -2.51 18.84 12.29
CA CYS A 279 -1.99 19.77 13.30
C CYS A 279 -2.06 21.24 12.87
N GLY A 280 -2.52 21.55 11.64
CA GLY A 280 -2.55 22.91 11.09
C GLY A 280 -1.20 23.44 10.66
N LYS A 281 -0.22 22.56 10.44
CA LYS A 281 1.14 22.88 9.97
C LYS A 281 1.24 22.61 8.48
N ASP A 282 0.52 23.40 7.69
CA ASP A 282 0.38 23.16 6.26
C ASP A 282 1.66 23.40 5.46
N GLU A 283 2.57 24.26 5.93
CA GLU A 283 3.88 24.44 5.29
C GLU A 283 4.74 23.18 5.35
N GLU A 284 4.76 22.51 6.49
CA GLU A 284 5.44 21.23 6.67
C GLU A 284 4.76 20.14 5.83
N ALA A 285 3.43 20.10 5.83
CA ALA A 285 2.66 19.16 5.02
C ALA A 285 2.97 19.33 3.52
N ILE A 286 3.02 20.56 3.02
CA ILE A 286 3.34 20.88 1.61
C ILE A 286 4.71 20.35 1.22
N ARG A 287 5.74 20.52 2.04
CA ARG A 287 7.09 19.98 1.73
C ARG A 287 7.08 18.46 1.51
N HIS A 288 6.33 17.73 2.34
CA HIS A 288 6.19 16.29 2.20
C HIS A 288 5.35 15.90 0.97
N ILE A 289 4.25 16.62 0.69
CA ILE A 289 3.40 16.38 -0.47
C ILE A 289 4.19 16.62 -1.75
N ASP A 290 4.87 17.75 -1.88
CA ASP A 290 5.62 18.10 -3.09
C ASP A 290 6.70 17.06 -3.41
N ARG A 291 7.41 16.58 -2.39
CA ARG A 291 8.40 15.52 -2.59
C ARG A 291 7.74 14.20 -2.98
N ALA A 292 6.62 13.83 -2.34
CA ALA A 292 5.88 12.61 -2.70
C ALA A 292 5.34 12.68 -4.15
N ILE A 293 4.81 13.82 -4.57
CA ILE A 293 4.37 14.06 -5.95
C ILE A 293 5.57 13.91 -6.90
N SER A 294 6.71 14.55 -6.62
CA SER A 294 7.89 14.48 -7.47
C SER A 294 8.42 13.05 -7.66
N LEU A 295 8.27 12.19 -6.66
CA LEU A 295 8.65 10.78 -6.73
C LEU A 295 7.61 9.94 -7.51
N SER A 296 6.33 10.35 -7.49
CA SER A 296 5.22 9.59 -8.08
C SER A 296 5.01 9.86 -9.57
N LEU A 297 5.26 11.09 -10.01
CA LEU A 297 4.96 11.53 -11.39
C LEU A 297 5.67 10.72 -12.48
N PRO A 298 6.99 10.41 -12.37
CA PRO A 298 7.72 9.73 -13.45
C PRO A 298 7.13 8.38 -13.86
N ASP A 299 6.60 7.62 -12.91
CA ASP A 299 5.98 6.29 -13.14
C ASP A 299 4.44 6.34 -13.06
N ARG A 300 3.86 7.54 -12.99
CA ARG A 300 2.40 7.76 -12.92
C ARG A 300 1.74 7.05 -11.75
N LEU A 301 2.35 7.07 -10.56
CA LEU A 301 1.85 6.40 -9.36
C LEU A 301 0.66 7.16 -8.75
N TYR A 302 -0.36 7.41 -9.56
CA TYR A 302 -1.50 8.27 -9.23
C TYR A 302 -2.49 7.63 -8.25
N GLY A 303 -2.52 6.29 -8.18
CA GLY A 303 -3.35 5.56 -7.23
C GLY A 303 -2.96 5.84 -5.78
N VAL A 304 -1.64 5.93 -5.50
CA VAL A 304 -1.15 6.29 -4.17
C VAL A 304 -1.55 7.71 -3.78
N LEU A 305 -1.44 8.66 -4.71
CA LEU A 305 -1.86 10.04 -4.47
C LEU A 305 -3.37 10.13 -4.23
N ALA A 306 -4.16 9.36 -4.99
CA ALA A 306 -5.61 9.29 -4.84
C ALA A 306 -6.03 8.72 -3.47
N GLU A 307 -5.33 7.72 -2.95
CA GLU A 307 -5.55 7.16 -1.61
C GLU A 307 -5.45 8.24 -0.53
N TYR A 308 -4.49 9.16 -0.66
CA TYR A 308 -4.24 10.21 0.34
C TYR A 308 -5.05 11.50 0.13
N CYS A 309 -5.75 11.67 -1.00
CA CYS A 309 -6.66 12.81 -1.17
C CYS A 309 -7.73 12.88 -0.08
N ARG A 310 -8.14 11.72 0.50
CA ARG A 310 -9.13 11.70 1.58
C ARG A 310 -8.63 12.36 2.87
N VAL A 311 -7.36 12.21 3.19
CA VAL A 311 -6.77 12.68 4.47
C VAL A 311 -6.05 14.01 4.35
N LEU A 312 -5.65 14.38 3.14
CA LEU A 312 -5.02 15.66 2.82
C LEU A 312 -6.00 16.70 2.26
N ASP A 313 -7.26 16.29 2.04
CA ASP A 313 -8.38 17.16 1.64
C ASP A 313 -8.01 18.06 0.44
N SER A 314 -8.29 19.36 0.51
CA SER A 314 -8.01 20.33 -0.55
C SER A 314 -6.52 20.61 -0.76
N LEU A 315 -5.67 20.27 0.20
CA LEU A 315 -4.22 20.56 0.10
C LEU A 315 -3.56 19.73 -1.00
N MET A 316 -3.93 18.45 -1.16
CA MET A 316 -3.46 17.61 -2.26
C MET A 316 -3.88 18.18 -3.63
N GLU A 317 -5.14 18.61 -3.77
CA GLU A 317 -5.64 19.26 -4.99
C GLU A 317 -4.83 20.50 -5.34
N GLN A 318 -4.63 21.40 -4.38
CA GLN A 318 -3.88 22.64 -4.58
C GLN A 318 -2.45 22.36 -5.06
N ARG A 319 -1.76 21.36 -4.46
CA ARG A 319 -0.38 21.05 -4.83
C ARG A 319 -0.29 20.39 -6.20
N LEU A 320 -1.17 19.45 -6.52
CA LEU A 320 -1.20 18.82 -7.84
C LEU A 320 -1.57 19.82 -8.94
N LEU A 321 -2.55 20.70 -8.71
CA LEU A 321 -2.88 21.76 -9.68
C LEU A 321 -1.71 22.70 -9.93
N ALA A 322 -0.91 22.99 -8.91
CA ALA A 322 0.26 23.87 -9.04
C ALA A 322 1.44 23.20 -9.76
N LEU A 323 1.63 21.90 -9.60
CA LEU A 323 2.79 21.16 -10.11
C LEU A 323 2.52 20.46 -11.45
N ASP A 324 1.36 19.80 -11.58
CA ASP A 324 0.92 19.07 -12.77
C ASP A 324 -0.62 18.98 -12.83
N PRO A 325 -1.29 19.94 -13.50
CA PRO A 325 -2.74 19.93 -13.65
C PRO A 325 -3.28 18.70 -14.40
N ALA A 326 -2.50 18.11 -15.30
CA ALA A 326 -2.92 16.92 -16.03
C ALA A 326 -2.97 15.69 -15.08
N ALA A 327 -1.96 15.53 -14.24
CA ALA A 327 -1.94 14.50 -13.21
C ALA A 327 -3.10 14.65 -12.23
N TRP A 328 -3.50 15.90 -11.88
CA TRP A 328 -4.67 16.11 -11.02
C TRP A 328 -5.95 15.53 -11.60
N ASN A 329 -6.20 15.68 -12.89
CA ASN A 329 -7.41 15.16 -13.51
C ASN A 329 -7.51 13.64 -13.38
N GLU A 330 -6.40 12.92 -13.53
CA GLU A 330 -6.33 11.47 -13.35
C GLU A 330 -6.47 11.08 -11.88
N VAL A 331 -5.72 11.72 -10.98
CA VAL A 331 -5.79 11.48 -9.53
C VAL A 331 -7.20 11.74 -9.00
N LYS A 332 -7.86 12.82 -9.44
CA LYS A 332 -9.24 13.15 -9.05
C LYS A 332 -10.23 12.07 -9.48
N THR A 333 -10.05 11.50 -10.66
CA THR A 333 -10.90 10.40 -11.15
C THR A 333 -10.72 9.15 -10.29
N LEU A 334 -9.47 8.76 -10.05
CA LEU A 334 -9.12 7.64 -9.18
C LEU A 334 -9.62 7.84 -7.74
N TYR A 335 -9.47 9.05 -7.21
CA TYR A 335 -9.94 9.38 -5.86
C TYR A 335 -11.45 9.21 -5.70
N LYS A 336 -12.26 9.57 -6.68
CA LYS A 336 -13.71 9.36 -6.62
C LYS A 336 -14.05 7.88 -6.45
N VAL A 337 -13.39 7.01 -7.19
CA VAL A 337 -13.58 5.56 -7.12
C VAL A 337 -13.12 5.03 -5.76
N TYR A 338 -11.88 5.36 -5.37
CA TYR A 338 -11.32 4.94 -4.09
C TYR A 338 -12.19 5.36 -2.91
N ASN A 339 -12.59 6.64 -2.85
CA ASN A 339 -13.38 7.18 -1.74
C ASN A 339 -14.76 6.54 -1.64
N ALA A 340 -15.41 6.23 -2.76
CA ALA A 340 -16.69 5.52 -2.78
C ALA A 340 -16.55 4.11 -2.23
N GLY A 341 -15.57 3.34 -2.73
CA GLY A 341 -15.31 1.98 -2.28
C GLY A 341 -14.90 1.92 -0.80
N TRP A 342 -13.96 2.77 -0.39
CA TRP A 342 -13.51 2.86 1.00
C TRP A 342 -14.68 3.17 1.96
N SER A 343 -15.52 4.16 1.62
CA SER A 343 -16.66 4.55 2.45
C SER A 343 -17.69 3.43 2.59
N THR A 344 -17.95 2.70 1.51
CA THR A 344 -18.84 1.53 1.53
C THR A 344 -18.29 0.44 2.44
N LEU A 345 -17.03 0.06 2.23
CA LEU A 345 -16.40 -1.04 2.98
C LEU A 345 -16.28 -0.72 4.47
N VAL A 346 -15.83 0.48 4.84
CA VAL A 346 -15.74 0.90 6.25
C VAL A 346 -17.12 0.94 6.90
N GLY A 347 -18.14 1.38 6.15
CA GLY A 347 -19.53 1.39 6.63
C GLY A 347 -20.01 -0.02 6.99
N GLU A 348 -19.73 -1.01 6.15
CA GLU A 348 -20.10 -2.41 6.41
C GLU A 348 -19.29 -3.02 7.55
N VAL A 349 -17.97 -2.80 7.59
CA VAL A 349 -17.10 -3.33 8.65
C VAL A 349 -17.44 -2.75 10.02
N ARG A 350 -17.78 -1.46 10.09
CA ARG A 350 -18.10 -0.79 11.35
C ARG A 350 -19.58 -0.85 11.73
N GLY A 351 -20.43 -1.38 10.85
CA GLY A 351 -21.89 -1.38 11.05
C GLY A 351 -22.51 0.03 11.08
N LYS A 352 -21.84 1.02 10.44
CA LYS A 352 -22.27 2.42 10.39
C LYS A 352 -22.25 2.91 8.95
N LYS A 353 -23.32 3.57 8.51
CA LYS A 353 -23.34 4.26 7.21
C LYS A 353 -22.32 5.41 7.24
N ILE A 354 -21.15 5.20 6.66
CA ILE A 354 -20.21 6.29 6.37
C ILE A 354 -20.72 7.00 5.13
N ILE A 355 -20.85 8.32 5.22
CA ILE A 355 -21.50 9.08 4.17
C ILE A 355 -20.44 9.54 3.18
N SER A 356 -20.35 8.81 2.06
CA SER A 356 -19.61 9.24 0.88
C SER A 356 -20.12 10.54 0.24
N ALA A 357 -21.29 11.03 0.68
CA ALA A 357 -21.98 12.16 0.11
C ALA A 357 -21.52 13.55 0.61
N LEU A 358 -20.53 13.61 1.51
CA LEU A 358 -19.94 14.89 1.91
C LEU A 358 -19.01 15.40 0.80
N THR A 359 -19.16 16.67 0.44
CA THR A 359 -18.17 17.35 -0.40
C THR A 359 -16.84 17.47 0.35
N THR A 360 -15.73 17.65 -0.36
CA THR A 360 -14.41 17.87 0.27
C THR A 360 -14.49 18.95 1.35
N LYS A 361 -15.11 20.09 1.03
CA LYS A 361 -15.28 21.21 1.99
C LYS A 361 -16.12 20.84 3.22
N GLN A 362 -17.21 20.07 3.03
CA GLN A 362 -18.02 19.58 4.15
C GLN A 362 -17.22 18.61 5.02
N ARG A 363 -16.38 17.76 4.43
CA ARG A 363 -15.52 16.84 5.17
C ARG A 363 -14.47 17.59 5.99
N GLU A 364 -13.82 18.60 5.42
CA GLU A 364 -12.90 19.48 6.15
C GLU A 364 -13.57 20.13 7.36
N VAL A 365 -14.76 20.71 7.17
CA VAL A 365 -15.55 21.31 8.27
C VAL A 365 -15.90 20.26 9.33
N ALA A 366 -16.37 19.07 8.92
CA ALA A 366 -16.75 18.00 9.83
C ALA A 366 -15.55 17.51 10.65
N LYS A 367 -14.38 17.36 10.01
CA LYS A 367 -13.12 16.94 10.62
C LYS A 367 -12.64 17.94 11.69
N LEU A 368 -12.62 19.22 11.37
CA LEU A 368 -12.22 20.26 12.32
C LEU A 368 -13.24 20.38 13.48
N ALA A 369 -14.50 20.19 13.19
CA ALA A 369 -15.55 20.12 14.22
C ALA A 369 -15.38 18.89 15.13
N ALA A 370 -15.01 17.73 14.59
CA ALA A 370 -14.70 16.53 15.35
C ALA A 370 -13.45 16.69 16.22
N PHE A 371 -12.48 17.51 15.81
CA PHE A 371 -11.32 17.91 16.62
C PHE A 371 -11.64 18.94 17.72
N GLY A 372 -12.91 19.29 17.89
CA GLY A 372 -13.37 20.20 18.94
C GLY A 372 -13.22 21.70 18.62
N MET A 373 -12.82 22.08 17.39
CA MET A 373 -12.64 23.47 17.03
C MET A 373 -13.99 24.22 16.99
N SER A 374 -14.03 25.44 17.51
CA SER A 374 -15.22 26.30 17.41
C SER A 374 -15.52 26.71 15.96
N ASN A 375 -16.75 27.15 15.70
CA ASN A 375 -17.14 27.62 14.35
C ASN A 375 -16.28 28.81 13.89
N LYS A 376 -15.80 29.63 14.82
CA LYS A 376 -14.93 30.78 14.52
C LYS A 376 -13.54 30.31 14.08
N GLU A 377 -12.94 29.37 14.79
CA GLU A 377 -11.64 28.78 14.44
C GLU A 377 -11.71 28.03 13.11
N ILE A 378 -12.82 27.28 12.86
CA ILE A 378 -13.03 26.63 11.56
C ILE A 378 -13.14 27.65 10.42
N ALA A 379 -13.88 28.73 10.65
CA ALA A 379 -14.07 29.81 9.67
C ALA A 379 -12.72 30.45 9.31
N GLU A 380 -11.92 30.78 10.33
CA GLU A 380 -10.59 31.36 10.18
C GLU A 380 -9.64 30.41 9.43
N LYS A 381 -9.58 29.14 9.86
CA LYS A 381 -8.69 28.13 9.28
C LYS A 381 -9.02 27.81 7.81
N LEU A 382 -10.32 27.77 7.44
CA LEU A 382 -10.75 27.40 6.09
C LEU A 382 -11.02 28.61 5.17
N GLY A 383 -10.76 29.85 5.64
CA GLY A 383 -11.07 31.07 4.90
C GLY A 383 -12.56 31.19 4.57
N MET A 384 -13.43 30.73 5.47
CA MET A 384 -14.89 30.76 5.31
C MET A 384 -15.52 31.85 6.18
N SER A 385 -16.71 32.29 5.79
CA SER A 385 -17.53 33.08 6.72
C SER A 385 -18.10 32.22 7.84
N LEU A 386 -18.35 32.81 9.01
CA LEU A 386 -18.99 32.10 10.13
C LEU A 386 -20.36 31.51 9.74
N SER A 387 -21.10 32.24 8.89
CA SER A 387 -22.38 31.77 8.33
C SER A 387 -22.17 30.56 7.43
N GLY A 388 -21.14 30.57 6.59
CA GLY A 388 -20.79 29.44 5.71
C GLY A 388 -20.45 28.17 6.49
N VAL A 389 -19.70 28.29 7.60
CA VAL A 389 -19.42 27.15 8.49
C VAL A 389 -20.69 26.60 9.13
N LYS A 390 -21.60 27.48 9.61
CA LYS A 390 -22.88 27.03 10.18
C LYS A 390 -23.75 26.32 9.15
N GLN A 391 -23.83 26.83 7.92
CA GLN A 391 -24.56 26.18 6.82
C GLN A 391 -23.95 24.83 6.45
N ALA A 392 -22.61 24.73 6.40
CA ALA A 392 -21.93 23.48 6.13
C ALA A 392 -22.24 22.44 7.23
N LEU A 393 -22.20 22.84 8.51
CA LEU A 393 -22.52 21.95 9.63
C LEU A 393 -23.97 21.46 9.58
N LEU A 394 -24.94 22.32 9.25
CA LEU A 394 -26.33 21.92 9.03
C LEU A 394 -26.44 20.91 7.89
N ALA A 395 -25.85 21.21 6.73
CA ALA A 395 -25.87 20.30 5.59
C ALA A 395 -25.18 18.96 5.88
N ILE A 396 -24.15 18.94 6.73
CA ILE A 396 -23.52 17.72 7.21
C ILE A 396 -24.49 16.94 8.09
N THR A 397 -25.14 17.59 9.06
CA THR A 397 -26.15 16.97 9.94
C THR A 397 -27.30 16.39 9.12
N ASP A 398 -27.83 17.13 8.14
CA ASP A 398 -28.90 16.66 7.26
C ASP A 398 -28.50 15.41 6.46
N LYS A 399 -27.26 15.38 5.96
CA LYS A 399 -26.72 14.24 5.20
C LYS A 399 -26.37 13.04 6.07
N THR A 400 -25.91 13.27 7.30
CA THR A 400 -25.40 12.24 8.19
C THR A 400 -26.45 11.73 9.18
N GLY A 401 -27.44 12.55 9.48
CA GLY A 401 -28.42 12.28 10.51
C GLY A 401 -27.86 12.36 11.94
N VAL A 402 -26.62 12.85 12.12
CA VAL A 402 -25.95 12.92 13.43
C VAL A 402 -25.50 14.32 13.78
N GLY A 403 -25.38 14.55 15.10
CA GLY A 403 -24.90 15.81 15.63
C GLY A 403 -23.37 15.96 15.55
N ARG A 404 -22.91 17.20 15.75
CA ARG A 404 -21.49 17.59 15.69
C ARG A 404 -20.54 16.67 16.47
N ASN A 405 -20.96 16.25 17.69
CA ASN A 405 -20.14 15.41 18.58
C ASN A 405 -19.95 13.98 18.08
N GLU A 406 -20.71 13.58 17.06
CA GLU A 406 -20.68 12.24 16.49
C GLU A 406 -20.01 12.20 15.11
N PHE A 407 -19.62 13.35 14.56
CA PHE A 407 -19.01 13.42 13.22
C PHE A 407 -17.77 12.54 13.10
N ALA A 408 -16.98 12.43 14.17
CA ALA A 408 -15.80 11.56 14.19
C ALA A 408 -16.07 10.10 13.78
N ALA A 409 -17.27 9.62 14.03
CA ALA A 409 -17.66 8.24 13.72
C ALA A 409 -17.96 8.04 12.22
N TYR A 410 -18.06 9.14 11.43
CA TYR A 410 -18.46 9.14 10.02
C TYR A 410 -17.38 9.69 9.09
N LEU A 411 -16.24 10.07 9.64
CA LEU A 411 -15.06 10.58 8.94
C LEU A 411 -14.00 9.48 8.78
#